data_27c3160413b2d5302fccaaadfbc9c894
#
_entry.id   27c3160413b2d5302fccaaadfbc9c894
#
_cell.length_a   1.000
_cell.length_b   1.000
_cell.length_c   1.000
_cell.angle_alpha   90.00
_cell.angle_beta   90.00
_cell.angle_gamma   90.00
#
_symmetry.space_group_name_H-M   'P 1'
#
loop_
_entity.id
_entity.type
_entity.pdbx_description
1 polymer ?
#
loop_
_entity_poly.entity_id
_entity_poly.type
_entity_poly.pdbx_seq_one_letter_code
_entity_poly.pdbx_strand_id
1 'polypeptide(L)'
;MKKLISLLVLFLLCGCFPQSYQSIENKFKQDQCFKYHYQLLNKKQKQLYQIIYNIAYTRKQNIYIKEKQIDKVSKIVNAVLKDHPELFYIKEWSLNTNGLFNFEYSMKEKEILKDQKRIKKIVKQLKEDTQDLKSYQKIKYIYDDVITHCKYNEQAKYNQEIISVLINHQSVCSGYAKTMQYLLNQLHFKATFLTGKTIKGRKDKHAINMIKYDNDYYYIDATWGDLVLDDEEIINNNYLMFDSQTMKQM
;
A
#
# COMPACT_ATOMS: atom_id res chain seq x y z
N MET A 1 -8.04 -40.02 -58.92
CA MET A 1 -7.02 -39.66 -57.94
C MET A 1 -7.53 -38.52 -57.08
N LYS A 2 -8.06 -38.82 -55.87
CA LYS A 2 -8.55 -37.80 -54.92
C LYS A 2 -7.42 -37.42 -54.00
N LYS A 3 -6.98 -36.13 -54.04
CA LYS A 3 -6.01 -35.58 -53.13
C LYS A 3 -6.69 -35.31 -51.77
N LEU A 4 -6.25 -36.01 -50.74
CA LEU A 4 -6.61 -35.77 -49.35
C LEU A 4 -5.81 -34.56 -48.88
N ILE A 5 -6.47 -33.42 -48.64
CA ILE A 5 -5.86 -32.26 -47.99
C ILE A 5 -5.99 -32.48 -46.51
N SER A 6 -4.89 -32.85 -45.86
CA SER A 6 -4.81 -32.94 -44.39
C SER A 6 -4.76 -31.53 -43.81
N LEU A 7 -5.87 -31.10 -43.23
CA LEU A 7 -5.96 -29.82 -42.48
C LEU A 7 -5.30 -30.00 -41.12
N LEU A 8 -4.04 -29.56 -41.00
CA LEU A 8 -3.32 -29.54 -39.73
C LEU A 8 -3.88 -28.39 -38.88
N VAL A 9 -4.85 -28.70 -38.00
CA VAL A 9 -5.34 -27.74 -37.02
C VAL A 9 -4.28 -27.56 -35.94
N LEU A 10 -3.51 -26.47 -36.06
CA LEU A 10 -2.59 -26.04 -35.04
C LEU A 10 -3.41 -25.48 -33.85
N PHE A 11 -3.65 -26.29 -32.83
CA PHE A 11 -4.15 -25.82 -31.54
C PHE A 11 -3.04 -24.96 -30.92
N LEU A 12 -3.13 -23.65 -31.11
CA LEU A 12 -2.42 -22.68 -30.27
C LEU A 12 -3.00 -22.79 -28.85
N LEU A 13 -2.47 -23.74 -28.09
CA LEU A 13 -2.57 -23.73 -26.64
C LEU A 13 -1.86 -22.45 -26.18
N CYS A 14 -2.63 -21.39 -25.96
CA CYS A 14 -2.17 -20.20 -25.24
C CYS A 14 -1.97 -20.60 -23.76
N GLY A 15 -1.08 -21.57 -23.52
CA GLY A 15 -0.62 -21.93 -22.18
C GLY A 15 0.22 -20.75 -21.69
N CYS A 16 -0.20 -20.09 -20.61
CA CYS A 16 0.65 -19.17 -19.88
C CYS A 16 1.86 -19.93 -19.35
N PHE A 17 2.91 -20.05 -20.17
CA PHE A 17 4.17 -20.61 -19.71
C PHE A 17 4.72 -19.74 -18.58
N PRO A 18 5.22 -20.36 -17.50
CA PRO A 18 5.83 -19.63 -16.40
C PRO A 18 7.01 -18.79 -16.92
N GLN A 19 7.02 -17.50 -16.56
CA GLN A 19 8.02 -16.55 -17.03
C GLN A 19 9.11 -16.33 -15.98
N SER A 20 10.33 -16.06 -16.44
CA SER A 20 11.39 -15.59 -15.55
C SER A 20 11.11 -14.14 -15.15
N TYR A 21 11.40 -13.77 -13.89
CA TYR A 21 11.31 -12.37 -13.42
C TYR A 21 12.13 -11.39 -14.26
N GLN A 22 13.14 -11.86 -14.99
CA GLN A 22 13.99 -11.04 -15.89
C GLN A 22 13.21 -10.45 -17.07
N SER A 23 12.08 -11.06 -17.46
CA SER A 23 11.20 -10.55 -18.52
C SER A 23 10.23 -9.46 -18.06
N ILE A 24 10.20 -9.12 -16.75
CA ILE A 24 9.29 -8.15 -16.19
C ILE A 24 9.89 -6.74 -16.27
N GLU A 25 9.09 -5.78 -16.74
CA GLU A 25 9.48 -4.37 -16.77
C GLU A 25 9.88 -3.87 -15.38
N ASN A 26 11.01 -3.16 -15.29
CA ASN A 26 11.51 -2.64 -14.02
C ASN A 26 10.83 -1.31 -13.65
N LYS A 27 9.66 -1.39 -13.04
CA LYS A 27 8.90 -0.24 -12.55
C LYS A 27 9.49 0.37 -11.27
N PHE A 28 10.22 -0.41 -10.48
CA PHE A 28 10.82 0.06 -9.24
C PHE A 28 11.78 1.25 -9.44
N LYS A 29 12.53 1.28 -10.54
CA LYS A 29 13.45 2.39 -10.85
C LYS A 29 12.74 3.73 -11.08
N GLN A 30 11.46 3.70 -11.47
CA GLN A 30 10.64 4.88 -11.75
C GLN A 30 9.91 5.40 -10.51
N ASP A 31 9.85 4.59 -9.46
CA ASP A 31 9.17 4.94 -8.22
C ASP A 31 10.09 5.75 -7.30
N GLN A 32 9.72 7.00 -7.04
CA GLN A 32 10.46 7.96 -6.20
C GLN A 32 9.89 8.06 -4.77
N CYS A 33 8.85 7.30 -4.42
CA CYS A 33 8.27 7.35 -3.09
C CYS A 33 9.25 6.85 -2.03
N PHE A 34 9.11 7.37 -0.81
CA PHE A 34 9.91 6.93 0.33
C PHE A 34 9.55 5.47 0.70
N LYS A 35 10.58 4.65 0.93
CA LYS A 35 10.46 3.23 1.21
C LYS A 35 11.21 2.88 2.49
N TYR A 36 10.53 3.00 3.62
CA TYR A 36 11.11 2.76 4.95
C TYR A 36 11.61 1.32 5.11
N HIS A 37 10.77 0.34 4.82
CA HIS A 37 11.11 -1.06 5.00
C HIS A 37 12.19 -1.54 4.02
N TYR A 38 12.22 -1.02 2.79
CA TYR A 38 13.29 -1.28 1.83
C TYR A 38 14.66 -0.85 2.36
N GLN A 39 14.75 0.28 3.06
CA GLN A 39 16.03 0.77 3.59
C GLN A 39 16.63 -0.16 4.64
N LEU A 40 15.80 -0.89 5.40
CA LEU A 40 16.21 -1.84 6.43
C LEU A 40 16.71 -3.19 5.86
N LEU A 41 16.60 -3.42 4.56
CA LEU A 41 16.96 -4.67 3.92
C LEU A 41 18.44 -4.70 3.52
N ASN A 42 19.05 -5.89 3.57
CA ASN A 42 20.38 -6.11 3.00
C ASN A 42 20.34 -6.21 1.46
N LYS A 43 21.50 -6.24 0.80
CA LYS A 43 21.61 -6.21 -0.67
C LYS A 43 20.81 -7.32 -1.37
N LYS A 44 20.85 -8.57 -0.88
CA LYS A 44 20.09 -9.71 -1.47
C LYS A 44 18.58 -9.51 -1.29
N GLN A 45 18.17 -9.09 -0.11
CA GLN A 45 16.76 -8.79 0.19
C GLN A 45 16.23 -7.63 -0.67
N LYS A 46 17.02 -6.59 -0.89
CA LYS A 46 16.68 -5.47 -1.78
C LYS A 46 16.45 -5.91 -3.22
N GLN A 47 17.25 -6.85 -3.71
CA GLN A 47 17.04 -7.44 -5.05
C GLN A 47 15.70 -8.19 -5.12
N LEU A 48 15.40 -9.03 -4.13
CA LEU A 48 14.12 -9.75 -4.09
C LEU A 48 12.94 -8.79 -3.93
N TYR A 49 13.07 -7.75 -3.12
CA TYR A 49 12.07 -6.72 -2.96
C TYR A 49 11.69 -6.06 -4.30
N GLN A 50 12.70 -5.67 -5.09
CA GLN A 50 12.47 -5.07 -6.43
C GLN A 50 11.74 -6.04 -7.36
N ILE A 51 12.08 -7.33 -7.33
CA ILE A 51 11.39 -8.36 -8.11
C ILE A 51 9.93 -8.47 -7.68
N ILE A 52 9.66 -8.62 -6.38
CA ILE A 52 8.30 -8.74 -5.83
C ILE A 52 7.46 -7.49 -6.14
N TYR A 53 8.04 -6.29 -5.96
CA TYR A 53 7.37 -5.05 -6.33
C TYR A 53 6.99 -5.01 -7.82
N ASN A 54 7.93 -5.36 -8.72
CA ASN A 54 7.67 -5.35 -10.16
C ASN A 54 6.58 -6.37 -10.54
N ILE A 55 6.55 -7.56 -9.93
CA ILE A 55 5.48 -8.55 -10.12
C ILE A 55 4.13 -7.96 -9.68
N ALA A 56 4.08 -7.38 -8.48
CA ALA A 56 2.88 -6.75 -7.92
C ALA A 56 2.35 -5.62 -8.81
N TYR A 57 3.23 -4.69 -9.19
CA TYR A 57 2.87 -3.51 -9.97
C TYR A 57 2.39 -3.85 -11.38
N THR A 58 3.08 -4.80 -12.05
CA THR A 58 2.74 -5.23 -13.41
C THR A 58 1.62 -6.27 -13.45
N ARG A 59 1.23 -6.81 -12.30
CA ARG A 59 0.20 -7.86 -12.13
C ARG A 59 0.48 -9.11 -12.95
N LYS A 60 1.76 -9.39 -13.24
CA LYS A 60 2.16 -10.62 -13.92
C LYS A 60 1.93 -11.85 -13.03
N GLN A 61 1.55 -12.94 -13.67
CA GLN A 61 1.26 -14.22 -13.03
C GLN A 61 2.29 -15.27 -13.42
N ASN A 62 2.42 -16.31 -12.59
CA ASN A 62 3.26 -17.47 -12.86
C ASN A 62 4.74 -17.10 -13.07
N ILE A 63 5.30 -16.34 -12.12
CA ILE A 63 6.69 -15.86 -12.20
C ILE A 63 7.61 -16.73 -11.36
N TYR A 64 8.66 -17.27 -11.95
CA TYR A 64 9.72 -17.96 -11.21
C TYR A 64 10.63 -16.95 -10.51
N ILE A 65 10.79 -17.11 -9.19
CA ILE A 65 11.77 -16.41 -8.37
C ILE A 65 12.82 -17.40 -7.84
N LYS A 66 14.05 -16.91 -7.58
CA LYS A 66 15.17 -17.75 -7.11
C LYS A 66 15.04 -18.17 -5.64
N GLU A 67 14.50 -17.28 -4.79
CA GLU A 67 14.32 -17.57 -3.37
C GLU A 67 13.10 -18.49 -3.19
N LYS A 68 13.30 -19.62 -2.49
CA LYS A 68 12.27 -20.64 -2.28
C LYS A 68 11.88 -20.80 -0.81
N GLN A 69 12.58 -20.12 0.10
CA GLN A 69 12.29 -20.17 1.52
C GLN A 69 11.12 -19.22 1.82
N ILE A 70 9.99 -19.80 2.21
CA ILE A 70 8.72 -19.08 2.38
C ILE A 70 8.83 -17.93 3.39
N ASP A 71 9.54 -18.13 4.50
CA ASP A 71 9.73 -17.10 5.54
C ASP A 71 10.51 -15.89 5.00
N LYS A 72 11.53 -16.12 4.17
CA LYS A 72 12.30 -15.05 3.55
C LYS A 72 11.44 -14.28 2.55
N VAL A 73 10.67 -14.98 1.72
CA VAL A 73 9.77 -14.36 0.75
C VAL A 73 8.67 -13.59 1.48
N SER A 74 8.06 -14.16 2.52
CA SER A 74 7.04 -13.52 3.35
C SER A 74 7.53 -12.20 3.95
N LYS A 75 8.72 -12.18 4.52
CA LYS A 75 9.36 -10.96 5.03
C LYS A 75 9.45 -9.87 3.96
N ILE A 76 9.82 -10.24 2.74
CA ILE A 76 10.00 -9.28 1.64
C ILE A 76 8.65 -8.83 1.08
N VAL A 77 7.68 -9.73 0.90
CA VAL A 77 6.32 -9.36 0.48
C VAL A 77 5.72 -8.37 1.48
N ASN A 78 5.84 -8.64 2.78
CA ASN A 78 5.37 -7.73 3.82
C ASN A 78 6.05 -6.35 3.75
N ALA A 79 7.36 -6.31 3.48
CA ALA A 79 8.08 -5.05 3.31
C ALA A 79 7.57 -4.26 2.08
N VAL A 80 7.33 -4.95 0.95
CA VAL A 80 6.76 -4.35 -0.27
C VAL A 80 5.37 -3.77 0.02
N LEU A 81 4.47 -4.55 0.61
CA LEU A 81 3.09 -4.12 0.86
C LEU A 81 3.00 -2.99 1.89
N LYS A 82 3.95 -2.93 2.83
CA LYS A 82 4.04 -1.83 3.79
C LYS A 82 4.58 -0.54 3.18
N ASP A 83 5.51 -0.62 2.24
CA ASP A 83 6.07 0.57 1.58
C ASP A 83 5.19 1.08 0.43
N HIS A 84 4.26 0.26 -0.09
CA HIS A 84 3.49 0.53 -1.31
C HIS A 84 1.98 0.38 -1.11
N PRO A 85 1.32 1.31 -0.38
CA PRO A 85 -0.13 1.29 -0.18
C PRO A 85 -0.95 1.37 -1.49
N GLU A 86 -0.35 1.88 -2.57
CA GLU A 86 -0.95 1.91 -3.91
C GLU A 86 -1.17 0.53 -4.54
N LEU A 87 -0.61 -0.52 -3.95
CA LEU A 87 -0.85 -1.91 -4.33
C LEU A 87 -2.11 -2.49 -3.64
N PHE A 88 -3.11 -1.68 -3.40
CA PHE A 88 -4.35 -1.93 -2.67
C PHE A 88 -5.18 -3.13 -3.18
N TYR A 89 -4.88 -3.61 -4.36
CA TYR A 89 -5.58 -4.71 -5.02
C TYR A 89 -5.00 -6.09 -4.72
N ILE A 90 -3.91 -6.18 -3.97
CA ILE A 90 -3.32 -7.47 -3.59
C ILE A 90 -4.08 -8.04 -2.40
N LYS A 91 -4.55 -9.30 -2.55
CA LYS A 91 -5.27 -10.04 -1.51
C LYS A 91 -4.35 -11.02 -0.80
N GLU A 92 -3.72 -11.89 -1.57
CA GLU A 92 -2.88 -12.97 -1.07
C GLU A 92 -1.71 -13.23 -2.02
N TRP A 93 -0.78 -14.06 -1.60
CA TRP A 93 0.32 -14.52 -2.43
C TRP A 93 0.61 -16.01 -2.19
N SER A 94 1.23 -16.65 -3.16
CA SER A 94 1.64 -18.05 -3.07
C SER A 94 3.02 -18.26 -3.63
N LEU A 95 3.73 -19.25 -3.07
CA LEU A 95 5.03 -19.71 -3.54
C LEU A 95 5.05 -21.23 -3.45
N ASN A 96 5.31 -21.92 -4.56
CA ASN A 96 5.49 -23.36 -4.56
C ASN A 96 6.95 -23.78 -4.37
N THR A 97 7.19 -25.07 -4.15
CA THR A 97 8.53 -25.65 -3.93
C THR A 97 9.50 -25.45 -5.11
N ASN A 98 8.97 -25.27 -6.32
CA ASN A 98 9.76 -25.00 -7.53
C ASN A 98 10.16 -23.53 -7.70
N GLY A 99 9.61 -22.64 -6.84
CA GLY A 99 9.88 -21.21 -6.90
C GLY A 99 8.87 -20.42 -7.75
N LEU A 100 7.75 -21.02 -8.12
CA LEU A 100 6.67 -20.31 -8.82
C LEU A 100 5.91 -19.42 -7.83
N PHE A 101 5.96 -18.13 -8.07
CA PHE A 101 5.35 -17.09 -7.24
C PHE A 101 4.15 -16.46 -7.96
N ASN A 102 3.07 -16.22 -7.20
CA ASN A 102 1.88 -15.52 -7.68
C ASN A 102 1.31 -14.58 -6.61
N PHE A 103 0.70 -13.49 -7.07
CA PHE A 103 -0.26 -12.73 -6.28
C PHE A 103 -1.71 -13.08 -6.66
N GLU A 104 -2.57 -13.18 -5.66
CA GLU A 104 -4.03 -13.15 -5.84
C GLU A 104 -4.52 -11.72 -5.69
N TYR A 105 -5.43 -11.30 -6.56
CA TYR A 105 -5.97 -9.94 -6.59
C TYR A 105 -7.42 -9.93 -6.11
N SER A 106 -7.74 -8.93 -5.28
CA SER A 106 -9.10 -8.74 -4.72
C SER A 106 -10.10 -8.15 -5.72
N MET A 107 -9.61 -7.66 -6.86
CA MET A 107 -10.37 -6.91 -7.85
C MET A 107 -10.00 -7.31 -9.27
N LYS A 108 -10.93 -7.10 -10.21
CA LYS A 108 -10.66 -7.26 -11.65
C LYS A 108 -9.79 -6.13 -12.19
N GLU A 109 -9.01 -6.42 -13.22
CA GLU A 109 -8.10 -5.45 -13.87
C GLU A 109 -8.78 -4.12 -14.22
N LYS A 110 -9.99 -4.16 -14.79
CA LYS A 110 -10.75 -2.95 -15.15
C LYS A 110 -11.08 -2.07 -13.94
N GLU A 111 -11.39 -2.69 -12.80
CA GLU A 111 -11.70 -1.99 -11.55
C GLU A 111 -10.44 -1.36 -10.98
N ILE A 112 -9.33 -2.11 -10.94
CA ILE A 112 -8.01 -1.61 -10.50
C ILE A 112 -7.62 -0.35 -11.30
N LEU A 113 -7.66 -0.42 -12.63
CA LEU A 113 -7.31 0.70 -13.50
C LEU A 113 -8.23 1.92 -13.31
N LYS A 114 -9.53 1.69 -13.11
CA LYS A 114 -10.50 2.74 -12.81
C LYS A 114 -10.14 3.45 -11.49
N ASP A 115 -9.87 2.69 -10.44
CA ASP A 115 -9.63 3.26 -9.12
C ASP A 115 -8.23 3.90 -9.04
N GLN A 116 -7.22 3.34 -9.70
CA GLN A 116 -5.93 4.01 -9.88
C GLN A 116 -6.07 5.38 -10.57
N LYS A 117 -6.95 5.50 -11.57
CA LYS A 117 -7.22 6.78 -12.24
C LYS A 117 -7.91 7.79 -11.30
N ARG A 118 -8.83 7.32 -10.45
CA ARG A 118 -9.48 8.17 -9.42
C ARG A 118 -8.47 8.66 -8.39
N ILE A 119 -7.65 7.77 -7.86
CA ILE A 119 -6.59 8.10 -6.90
C ILE A 119 -5.60 9.12 -7.50
N LYS A 120 -5.18 8.95 -8.76
CA LYS A 120 -4.32 9.94 -9.43
C LYS A 120 -4.95 11.34 -9.51
N LYS A 121 -6.27 11.44 -9.70
CA LYS A 121 -6.96 12.72 -9.69
C LYS A 121 -6.97 13.36 -8.29
N ILE A 122 -7.22 12.55 -7.24
CA ILE A 122 -7.18 13.01 -5.85
C ILE A 122 -5.78 13.53 -5.50
N VAL A 123 -4.73 12.78 -5.86
CA VAL A 123 -3.33 13.22 -5.63
C VAL A 123 -2.99 14.49 -6.39
N LYS A 124 -3.49 14.64 -7.62
CA LYS A 124 -3.29 15.89 -8.39
C LYS A 124 -3.94 17.07 -7.68
N GLN A 125 -5.18 16.93 -7.26
CA GLN A 125 -5.90 17.97 -6.51
C GLN A 125 -5.20 18.31 -5.20
N LEU A 126 -4.80 17.30 -4.42
CA LEU A 126 -4.02 17.50 -3.20
C LEU A 126 -2.75 18.35 -3.43
N LYS A 127 -2.02 18.10 -4.52
CA LYS A 127 -0.81 18.86 -4.86
C LYS A 127 -1.14 20.32 -5.20
N GLU A 128 -2.24 20.56 -5.90
CA GLU A 128 -2.72 21.89 -6.24
C GLU A 128 -3.16 22.64 -4.98
N ASP A 129 -3.96 22.02 -4.12
CA ASP A 129 -4.48 22.65 -2.90
C ASP A 129 -3.40 22.96 -1.86
N THR A 130 -2.30 22.19 -1.89
CA THR A 130 -1.22 22.34 -0.91
C THR A 130 0.03 23.03 -1.43
N GLN A 131 0.07 23.49 -2.69
CA GLN A 131 1.29 24.01 -3.32
C GLN A 131 1.95 25.14 -2.53
N ASP A 132 1.15 26.09 -2.03
CA ASP A 132 1.61 27.30 -1.34
C ASP A 132 1.68 27.15 0.19
N LEU A 133 1.32 25.98 0.71
CA LEU A 133 1.35 25.71 2.15
C LEU A 133 2.79 25.38 2.63
N LYS A 134 3.10 25.78 3.87
CA LYS A 134 4.32 25.35 4.56
C LYS A 134 4.24 23.87 4.94
N SER A 135 5.40 23.23 5.18
CA SER A 135 5.48 21.78 5.42
C SER A 135 4.52 21.27 6.48
N TYR A 136 4.45 21.89 7.66
CA TYR A 136 3.51 21.50 8.72
C TYR A 136 2.05 21.65 8.28
N GLN A 137 1.73 22.73 7.58
CA GLN A 137 0.37 22.97 7.08
C GLN A 137 -0.06 21.91 6.05
N LYS A 138 0.88 21.42 5.21
CA LYS A 138 0.62 20.30 4.28
C LYS A 138 0.27 19.01 5.04
N ILE A 139 1.02 18.70 6.10
CA ILE A 139 0.76 17.52 6.95
C ILE A 139 -0.60 17.65 7.60
N LYS A 140 -0.90 18.82 8.19
CA LYS A 140 -2.20 19.08 8.81
C LYS A 140 -3.34 19.00 7.80
N TYR A 141 -3.18 19.56 6.61
CA TYR A 141 -4.19 19.48 5.53
C TYR A 141 -4.56 18.02 5.21
N ILE A 142 -3.55 17.14 5.03
CA ILE A 142 -3.79 15.73 4.76
C ILE A 142 -4.49 15.05 5.96
N TYR A 143 -4.09 15.38 7.17
CA TYR A 143 -4.68 14.83 8.39
C TYR A 143 -6.16 15.19 8.50
N ASP A 144 -6.48 16.46 8.33
CA ASP A 144 -7.86 16.97 8.38
C ASP A 144 -8.70 16.36 7.24
N ASP A 145 -8.16 16.31 6.02
CA ASP A 145 -8.85 15.77 4.84
C ASP A 145 -9.20 14.28 5.01
N VAL A 146 -8.25 13.47 5.50
CA VAL A 146 -8.48 12.05 5.75
C VAL A 146 -9.56 11.82 6.81
N ILE A 147 -9.56 12.59 7.90
CA ILE A 147 -10.57 12.49 8.96
C ILE A 147 -11.94 12.94 8.47
N THR A 148 -12.01 14.12 7.87
CA THR A 148 -13.30 14.71 7.43
C THR A 148 -14.01 13.87 6.36
N HIS A 149 -13.25 13.17 5.51
CA HIS A 149 -13.82 12.42 4.39
C HIS A 149 -13.92 10.90 4.65
N CYS A 150 -13.65 10.41 5.85
CA CYS A 150 -13.70 8.97 6.12
C CYS A 150 -14.39 8.69 7.46
N LYS A 151 -15.30 7.71 7.49
CA LYS A 151 -15.94 7.22 8.72
C LYS A 151 -15.36 5.88 9.14
N TYR A 152 -15.16 5.68 10.44
CA TYR A 152 -14.70 4.39 10.95
C TYR A 152 -15.79 3.34 10.77
N ASN A 153 -15.47 2.25 10.04
CA ASN A 153 -16.40 1.14 9.80
C ASN A 153 -15.65 -0.18 9.59
N GLU A 154 -15.81 -1.10 10.55
CA GLU A 154 -15.20 -2.44 10.50
C GLU A 154 -15.80 -3.33 9.41
N GLN A 155 -17.01 -3.06 8.97
CA GLN A 155 -17.73 -3.84 7.95
C GLN A 155 -17.51 -3.30 6.53
N ALA A 156 -16.75 -2.20 6.36
CA ALA A 156 -16.55 -1.61 5.06
C ALA A 156 -15.71 -2.53 4.16
N LYS A 157 -16.07 -2.56 2.87
CA LYS A 157 -15.33 -3.33 1.86
C LYS A 157 -13.94 -2.72 1.67
N TYR A 158 -12.91 -3.58 1.64
CA TYR A 158 -11.50 -3.18 1.52
C TYR A 158 -11.03 -2.23 2.62
N ASN A 159 -11.63 -2.31 3.81
CA ASN A 159 -11.45 -1.37 4.92
C ASN A 159 -10.00 -1.19 5.41
N GLN A 160 -9.07 -2.05 5.01
CA GLN A 160 -7.64 -1.93 5.34
C GLN A 160 -6.80 -1.32 4.21
N GLU A 161 -7.43 -0.89 3.11
CA GLU A 161 -6.72 -0.42 1.92
C GLU A 161 -7.04 1.05 1.62
N ILE A 162 -6.14 1.75 0.92
CA ILE A 162 -6.31 3.19 0.64
C ILE A 162 -7.59 3.54 -0.12
N ILE A 163 -8.13 2.61 -0.90
CA ILE A 163 -9.41 2.83 -1.62
C ILE A 163 -10.60 2.95 -0.68
N SER A 164 -10.53 2.38 0.52
CA SER A 164 -11.60 2.49 1.51
C SER A 164 -11.74 3.92 2.03
N VAL A 165 -10.64 4.63 2.19
CA VAL A 165 -10.63 6.06 2.57
C VAL A 165 -10.87 6.94 1.34
N LEU A 166 -10.03 6.84 0.32
CA LEU A 166 -10.00 7.77 -0.81
C LEU A 166 -11.20 7.66 -1.75
N ILE A 167 -11.91 6.52 -1.75
CA ILE A 167 -12.98 6.25 -2.72
C ILE A 167 -14.30 5.87 -2.05
N ASN A 168 -14.24 5.04 -1.00
CA ASN A 168 -15.43 4.51 -0.34
C ASN A 168 -15.82 5.30 0.93
N HIS A 169 -14.91 6.13 1.44
CA HIS A 169 -15.11 6.99 2.60
C HIS A 169 -15.48 6.24 3.90
N GLN A 170 -15.06 4.98 4.02
CA GLN A 170 -15.29 4.14 5.19
C GLN A 170 -14.12 3.17 5.37
N SER A 171 -13.49 3.17 6.54
CA SER A 171 -12.26 2.42 6.77
C SER A 171 -12.07 2.00 8.24
N VAL A 172 -10.97 1.30 8.49
CA VAL A 172 -10.43 1.03 9.83
C VAL A 172 -9.01 1.61 9.95
N CYS A 173 -8.40 1.53 11.13
CA CYS A 173 -7.09 2.12 11.42
C CYS A 173 -6.02 1.83 10.35
N SER A 174 -5.97 0.61 9.80
CA SER A 174 -5.00 0.26 8.74
C SER A 174 -5.21 1.07 7.46
N GLY A 175 -6.45 1.31 7.04
CA GLY A 175 -6.73 2.09 5.84
C GLY A 175 -6.43 3.58 6.06
N TYR A 176 -6.80 4.15 7.24
CA TYR A 176 -6.40 5.51 7.63
C TYR A 176 -4.88 5.67 7.56
N ALA A 177 -4.12 4.81 8.24
CA ALA A 177 -2.67 4.91 8.31
C ALA A 177 -1.98 4.69 6.95
N LYS A 178 -2.44 3.73 6.14
CA LYS A 178 -1.93 3.54 4.77
C LYS A 178 -2.23 4.76 3.88
N THR A 179 -3.40 5.37 4.02
CA THR A 179 -3.78 6.56 3.24
C THR A 179 -2.95 7.77 3.64
N MET A 180 -2.78 8.01 4.94
CA MET A 180 -1.87 9.05 5.45
C MET A 180 -0.45 8.86 4.89
N GLN A 181 0.13 7.65 4.99
CA GLN A 181 1.44 7.35 4.41
C GLN A 181 1.49 7.66 2.92
N TYR A 182 0.50 7.19 2.16
CA TYR A 182 0.46 7.37 0.71
C TYR A 182 0.43 8.84 0.32
N LEU A 183 -0.48 9.63 0.89
CA LEU A 183 -0.64 11.06 0.58
C LEU A 183 0.58 11.88 1.02
N LEU A 184 1.12 11.62 2.22
CA LEU A 184 2.34 12.27 2.69
C LEU A 184 3.54 12.00 1.77
N ASN A 185 3.71 10.75 1.31
CA ASN A 185 4.77 10.37 0.40
C ASN A 185 4.59 11.00 -1.00
N GLN A 186 3.35 11.25 -1.45
CA GLN A 186 3.08 11.99 -2.70
C GLN A 186 3.49 13.47 -2.62
N LEU A 187 3.55 14.05 -1.42
CA LEU A 187 4.10 15.37 -1.14
C LEU A 187 5.58 15.34 -0.70
N HIS A 188 6.28 14.22 -0.92
CA HIS A 188 7.70 13.99 -0.62
C HIS A 188 8.08 14.00 0.87
N PHE A 189 7.13 13.84 1.77
CA PHE A 189 7.43 13.55 3.17
C PHE A 189 7.91 12.10 3.32
N LYS A 190 8.76 11.85 4.32
CA LYS A 190 9.25 10.50 4.64
C LYS A 190 8.37 9.88 5.71
N ALA A 191 7.24 9.32 5.27
CA ALA A 191 6.25 8.71 6.16
C ALA A 191 6.15 7.19 5.92
N THR A 192 5.88 6.45 6.99
CA THR A 192 5.53 5.02 6.96
C THR A 192 4.42 4.74 7.95
N PHE A 193 3.61 3.69 7.72
CA PHE A 193 2.69 3.23 8.75
C PHE A 193 3.34 2.14 9.61
N LEU A 194 2.96 2.13 10.86
CA LEU A 194 3.39 1.19 11.88
C LEU A 194 2.18 0.41 12.39
N THR A 195 2.39 -0.84 12.75
CA THR A 195 1.38 -1.66 13.40
C THR A 195 1.89 -2.15 14.74
N GLY A 196 1.07 -2.11 15.76
CA GLY A 196 1.42 -2.52 17.11
C GLY A 196 0.20 -2.99 17.90
N LYS A 197 0.37 -3.05 19.20
CA LYS A 197 -0.73 -3.24 20.15
C LYS A 197 -0.78 -2.02 21.05
N THR A 198 -1.97 -1.53 21.31
CA THR A 198 -2.17 -0.47 22.31
C THR A 198 -1.80 -0.97 23.69
N ILE A 199 -1.21 -0.10 24.51
CA ILE A 199 -0.84 -0.43 25.90
C ILE A 199 -2.03 -0.26 26.81
N LYS A 200 -2.85 0.78 26.57
CA LYS A 200 -4.07 1.10 27.34
C LYS A 200 -5.31 0.52 26.65
N GLY A 201 -6.32 0.20 27.43
CA GLY A 201 -7.59 -0.30 26.93
C GLY A 201 -7.57 -1.79 26.57
N ARG A 202 -8.18 -2.15 25.43
CA ARG A 202 -8.38 -3.54 25.00
C ARG A 202 -7.13 -4.28 24.55
N LYS A 203 -5.97 -3.61 24.44
CA LYS A 203 -4.72 -4.13 23.84
C LYS A 203 -4.92 -4.61 22.41
N ASP A 204 -5.77 -3.95 21.68
CA ASP A 204 -6.11 -4.28 20.30
C ASP A 204 -4.95 -3.94 19.35
N LYS A 205 -4.92 -4.62 18.23
CA LYS A 205 -4.01 -4.27 17.14
C LYS A 205 -4.40 -2.90 16.59
N HIS A 206 -3.42 -2.02 16.47
CA HIS A 206 -3.63 -0.67 15.98
C HIS A 206 -2.58 -0.27 14.94
N ALA A 207 -2.93 0.69 14.09
CA ALA A 207 -2.08 1.20 13.04
C ALA A 207 -2.01 2.72 13.10
N ILE A 208 -0.79 3.26 13.12
CA ILE A 208 -0.48 4.69 13.16
C ILE A 208 0.60 5.01 12.11
N ASN A 209 0.94 6.28 11.95
CA ASN A 209 2.05 6.70 11.09
C ASN A 209 3.25 7.19 11.89
N MET A 210 4.43 6.98 11.33
CA MET A 210 5.66 7.66 11.72
C MET A 210 6.12 8.51 10.55
N ILE A 211 6.48 9.75 10.82
CA ILE A 211 6.99 10.70 9.82
C ILE A 211 8.32 11.29 10.30
N LYS A 212 9.27 11.43 9.38
CA LYS A 212 10.49 12.21 9.64
C LYS A 212 10.25 13.67 9.25
N TYR A 213 10.38 14.58 10.22
CA TYR A 213 10.20 16.01 10.06
C TYR A 213 11.29 16.78 10.82
N ASP A 214 11.97 17.72 10.19
CA ASP A 214 13.06 18.52 10.78
C ASP A 214 14.13 17.70 11.54
N ASN A 215 14.55 16.58 10.98
CA ASN A 215 15.50 15.59 11.52
C ASN A 215 14.99 14.71 12.68
N ASP A 216 13.80 14.96 13.22
CA ASP A 216 13.18 14.16 14.26
C ASP A 216 12.07 13.25 13.71
N TYR A 217 11.60 12.31 14.53
CA TYR A 217 10.49 11.43 14.23
C TYR A 217 9.28 11.81 15.07
N TYR A 218 8.16 11.99 14.39
CA TYR A 218 6.86 12.25 14.97
C TYR A 218 5.87 11.16 14.57
N TYR A 219 4.77 11.08 15.30
CA TYR A 219 3.72 10.10 15.07
C TYR A 219 2.41 10.80 14.76
N ILE A 220 1.59 10.14 13.95
CA ILE A 220 0.27 10.63 13.55
C ILE A 220 -0.71 9.46 13.66
N ASP A 221 -1.84 9.69 14.32
CA ASP A 221 -2.93 8.74 14.41
C ASP A 221 -4.23 9.38 13.95
N ALA A 222 -4.52 9.29 12.67
CA ALA A 222 -5.74 9.84 12.10
C ALA A 222 -7.02 9.11 12.56
N THR A 223 -6.88 7.84 13.03
CA THR A 223 -8.03 7.09 13.55
C THR A 223 -8.47 7.61 14.92
N TRP A 224 -7.53 7.84 15.82
CA TRP A 224 -7.84 8.41 17.14
C TRP A 224 -8.02 9.92 17.08
N GLY A 225 -7.60 10.53 15.99
CA GLY A 225 -7.91 11.92 15.69
C GLY A 225 -9.34 12.14 15.20
N ASP A 226 -9.98 11.09 14.69
CA ASP A 226 -11.35 11.06 14.19
C ASP A 226 -12.31 10.76 15.37
N LEU A 227 -12.76 11.80 16.03
CA LEU A 227 -13.67 11.70 17.18
C LEU A 227 -15.09 12.05 16.77
N VAL A 228 -16.04 11.29 17.31
CA VAL A 228 -17.47 11.65 17.28
C VAL A 228 -17.92 11.88 18.72
N LEU A 229 -18.30 13.12 19.05
CA LEU A 229 -18.86 13.50 20.35
C LEU A 229 -20.22 14.16 20.11
N ASP A 230 -21.25 13.63 20.77
CA ASP A 230 -22.61 14.15 20.68
C ASP A 230 -23.12 14.30 19.23
N ASP A 231 -22.81 13.31 18.37
CA ASP A 231 -23.10 13.29 16.93
C ASP A 231 -22.33 14.35 16.08
N GLU A 232 -21.39 15.09 16.66
CA GLU A 232 -20.51 16.00 15.95
C GLU A 232 -19.16 15.35 15.65
N GLU A 233 -18.69 15.47 14.40
CA GLU A 233 -17.36 15.05 13.97
C GLU A 233 -16.32 16.08 14.42
N ILE A 234 -15.37 15.67 15.26
CA ILE A 234 -14.34 16.55 15.83
C ILE A 234 -12.96 16.04 15.46
N ILE A 235 -12.12 16.92 14.92
CA ILE A 235 -10.71 16.62 14.66
C ILE A 235 -9.87 16.87 15.92
N ASN A 236 -9.36 15.79 16.49
CA ASN A 236 -8.49 15.88 17.66
C ASN A 236 -7.01 16.02 17.27
N ASN A 237 -6.51 17.24 17.32
CA ASN A 237 -5.13 17.55 16.96
C ASN A 237 -4.06 17.01 17.94
N ASN A 238 -4.44 16.43 19.10
CA ASN A 238 -3.49 15.78 20.00
C ASN A 238 -2.85 14.53 19.36
N TYR A 239 -3.46 13.99 18.32
CA TYR A 239 -2.96 12.85 17.55
C TYR A 239 -2.25 13.26 16.25
N LEU A 240 -1.98 14.55 16.07
CA LEU A 240 -1.21 15.09 14.96
C LEU A 240 0.20 15.45 15.41
N MET A 241 1.22 14.81 14.83
CA MET A 241 2.64 15.11 15.06
C MET A 241 3.06 15.03 16.54
N PHE A 242 2.58 14.02 17.27
CA PHE A 242 2.97 13.79 18.66
C PHE A 242 4.35 13.09 18.76
N ASP A 243 5.01 13.22 19.89
CA ASP A 243 6.36 12.71 20.12
C ASP A 243 6.41 11.23 20.55
N SER A 244 7.64 10.70 20.67
CA SER A 244 7.86 9.32 21.07
C SER A 244 7.51 9.03 22.55
N GLN A 245 7.43 10.02 23.42
CA GLN A 245 7.02 9.82 24.81
C GLN A 245 5.51 9.59 24.86
N THR A 246 4.76 10.41 24.16
CA THR A 246 3.31 10.26 24.02
C THR A 246 2.97 8.92 23.35
N MET A 247 3.68 8.54 22.28
CA MET A 247 3.48 7.27 21.59
C MET A 247 3.66 6.05 22.51
N LYS A 248 4.61 6.09 23.43
CA LYS A 248 4.86 5.00 24.38
C LYS A 248 3.79 4.87 25.47
N GLN A 249 2.91 5.84 25.58
CA GLN A 249 1.83 5.85 26.57
C GLN A 249 0.47 5.42 25.99
N MET A 250 0.38 5.28 24.67
CA MET A 250 -0.79 4.82 23.92
C MET A 250 -0.84 3.29 23.85
#